data_5e96a02c6197f5e20721c2c18ffe0957
#
_entry.id   5e96a02c6197f5e20721c2c18ffe0957
#
_cell.length_a   1.000
_cell.length_b   1.000
_cell.length_c   1.000
_cell.angle_alpha   90.00
_cell.angle_beta   90.00
_cell.angle_gamma   90.00
#
_symmetry.space_group_name_H-M   'P 1'
#
loop_
_entity.id
_entity.type
_entity.pdbx_description
1 polymer ?
#
loop_
_entity_poly.entity_id
_entity_poly.type
_entity_poly.pdbx_seq_one_letter_code
_entity_poly.pdbx_strand_id
1 'polypeptide(L)'
;MTPASTTSPIEVPEEAHGHAAGAPRQMRLPLDPLLTLATIGLGICSILTLGVATREFVPGSPHYYVNRQAIYLIVGFVLMLALSRLDYSRLRHLMYPIYGALILSILAVLALGHKTALGAQRAIEFPLFSFQASEIGKVLLILALSAFVVSRSRHLRELETTAKVMLAALVPAMFVVIQPDLGSGLVYMAIAFMLLFVAGTSWRQMTGLLALVAVAGAFMLVVAPAAGVHVIKTYQVERLTAFLHPSTDSKKQGYQQEESKVAIGAGQKTGRGVNSTQIKGKYVPEDDTDFIFAAVGEQYGFVGAALVLSLYALLIWRTLRILVMSKDLFGSLVAAGVVAMLMFQVFVNVGMSVGIMPITGVTLPLMSYGGSSVITTLLAIGLLQSIYVQASASQAMKGRVYRY
;
A
#
# COMPACT_ATOMS: atom_id res chain seq x y z
N MET A 1 0.94 -92.28 -16.39
CA MET A 1 0.64 -91.59 -17.67
C MET A 1 -0.16 -90.36 -17.31
N THR A 2 0.46 -89.18 -17.21
CA THR A 2 -0.14 -87.94 -17.06
C THR A 2 0.35 -87.02 -18.19
N PRO A 3 -0.52 -86.35 -18.93
CA PRO A 3 -0.09 -85.45 -20.00
C PRO A 3 0.37 -84.11 -19.46
N ALA A 4 1.46 -83.65 -19.98
CA ALA A 4 2.03 -82.33 -19.76
C ALA A 4 1.15 -81.22 -20.37
N SER A 5 0.79 -80.21 -19.57
CA SER A 5 0.17 -79.03 -20.06
C SER A 5 1.25 -78.00 -20.48
N THR A 6 1.33 -77.72 -21.75
CA THR A 6 2.17 -76.69 -22.36
C THR A 6 1.44 -75.32 -22.12
N THR A 7 1.94 -74.50 -21.24
CA THR A 7 1.55 -73.12 -21.13
C THR A 7 2.45 -72.28 -22.08
N SER A 8 1.84 -71.71 -23.09
CA SER A 8 2.48 -70.69 -23.99
C SER A 8 2.70 -69.39 -23.18
N PRO A 9 3.82 -68.67 -23.45
CA PRO A 9 4.07 -67.37 -22.81
C PRO A 9 3.06 -66.33 -23.34
N ILE A 10 2.46 -65.58 -22.42
CA ILE A 10 1.66 -64.40 -22.75
C ILE A 10 2.64 -63.34 -23.28
N GLU A 11 2.54 -63.00 -24.54
CA GLU A 11 3.19 -61.80 -25.10
C GLU A 11 2.53 -60.55 -24.46
N VAL A 12 3.32 -59.81 -23.66
CA VAL A 12 2.96 -58.50 -23.19
C VAL A 12 3.13 -57.53 -24.36
N PRO A 13 2.12 -56.78 -24.77
CA PRO A 13 2.30 -55.78 -25.83
C PRO A 13 3.30 -54.73 -25.37
N GLU A 14 4.29 -54.49 -26.18
CA GLU A 14 5.30 -53.43 -26.06
C GLU A 14 4.56 -52.09 -26.01
N GLU A 15 4.48 -51.48 -24.83
CA GLU A 15 3.86 -50.17 -24.63
C GLU A 15 4.57 -49.17 -25.56
N ALA A 16 3.79 -48.66 -26.52
CA ALA A 16 4.14 -47.55 -27.36
C ALA A 16 4.72 -46.42 -26.52
N HIS A 17 5.94 -46.01 -26.78
CA HIS A 17 6.60 -44.85 -26.22
C HIS A 17 5.65 -43.64 -26.31
N GLY A 18 5.00 -43.36 -25.19
CA GLY A 18 4.10 -42.23 -25.02
C GLY A 18 4.85 -40.95 -25.39
N HIS A 19 4.24 -40.23 -26.30
CA HIS A 19 4.59 -38.87 -26.64
C HIS A 19 4.88 -38.11 -25.36
N ALA A 20 6.07 -37.54 -25.25
CA ALA A 20 6.41 -36.56 -24.22
C ALA A 20 5.30 -35.53 -24.19
N ALA A 21 4.45 -35.63 -23.16
CA ALA A 21 3.40 -34.66 -22.91
C ALA A 21 4.09 -33.31 -22.80
N GLY A 22 3.95 -32.50 -23.82
CA GLY A 22 4.49 -31.15 -23.86
C GLY A 22 4.08 -30.44 -22.56
N ALA A 23 5.04 -29.82 -21.91
CA ALA A 23 4.82 -29.07 -20.67
C ALA A 23 3.52 -28.25 -20.81
N PRO A 24 2.60 -28.29 -19.85
CA PRO A 24 1.28 -27.68 -20.00
C PRO A 24 1.47 -26.23 -20.38
N ARG A 25 1.01 -25.88 -21.59
CA ARG A 25 1.02 -24.51 -22.11
C ARG A 25 0.36 -23.66 -21.05
N GLN A 26 1.14 -22.85 -20.32
CA GLN A 26 0.62 -21.98 -19.27
C GLN A 26 -0.51 -21.15 -19.89
N MET A 27 -1.73 -21.52 -19.57
CA MET A 27 -2.91 -20.80 -20.02
C MET A 27 -2.79 -19.41 -19.41
N ARG A 28 -2.47 -18.41 -20.24
CA ARG A 28 -2.34 -17.02 -19.82
C ARG A 28 -3.74 -16.54 -19.40
N LEU A 29 -4.06 -16.73 -18.13
CA LEU A 29 -5.31 -16.20 -17.58
C LEU A 29 -5.24 -14.68 -17.61
N PRO A 30 -6.34 -14.01 -17.99
CA PRO A 30 -6.38 -12.56 -18.03
C PRO A 30 -6.20 -11.99 -16.61
N LEU A 31 -5.60 -10.81 -16.53
CA LEU A 31 -5.56 -10.01 -15.31
C LEU A 31 -6.99 -9.76 -14.80
N ASP A 32 -7.13 -9.45 -13.51
CA ASP A 32 -8.40 -9.02 -12.95
C ASP A 32 -8.84 -7.69 -13.61
N PRO A 33 -9.95 -7.69 -14.39
CA PRO A 33 -10.33 -6.53 -15.18
C PRO A 33 -10.82 -5.36 -14.30
N LEU A 34 -11.52 -5.65 -13.20
CA LEU A 34 -12.04 -4.60 -12.31
C LEU A 34 -10.95 -3.95 -11.48
N LEU A 35 -9.97 -4.74 -11.01
CA LEU A 35 -8.78 -4.20 -10.33
C LEU A 35 -7.98 -3.29 -11.28
N THR A 36 -7.79 -3.73 -12.53
CA THR A 36 -7.08 -2.96 -13.56
C THR A 36 -7.84 -1.68 -13.92
N LEU A 37 -9.18 -1.77 -14.09
CA LEU A 37 -10.04 -0.61 -14.37
C LEU A 37 -9.93 0.46 -13.27
N ALA A 38 -10.05 0.04 -11.99
CA ALA A 38 -9.92 0.96 -10.86
C ALA A 38 -8.53 1.62 -10.81
N THR A 39 -7.48 0.84 -11.08
CA THR A 39 -6.10 1.34 -11.10
C THR A 39 -5.89 2.39 -12.20
N ILE A 40 -6.34 2.10 -13.42
CA ILE A 40 -6.24 3.03 -14.55
C ILE A 40 -7.11 4.26 -14.30
N GLY A 41 -8.34 4.07 -13.81
CA GLY A 41 -9.25 5.16 -13.48
C GLY A 41 -8.64 6.15 -12.48
N LEU A 42 -8.05 5.66 -11.38
CA LEU A 42 -7.36 6.49 -10.40
C LEU A 42 -6.15 7.21 -11.01
N GLY A 43 -5.35 6.54 -11.84
CA GLY A 43 -4.24 7.15 -12.56
C GLY A 43 -4.69 8.29 -13.48
N ILE A 44 -5.79 8.12 -14.22
CA ILE A 44 -6.37 9.17 -15.06
C ILE A 44 -6.85 10.34 -14.19
N CYS A 45 -7.57 10.08 -13.11
CA CYS A 45 -8.01 11.12 -12.17
C CYS A 45 -6.82 11.91 -11.61
N SER A 46 -5.71 11.23 -11.26
CA SER A 46 -4.48 11.88 -10.82
C SER A 46 -3.92 12.87 -11.85
N ILE A 47 -3.75 12.41 -13.10
CA ILE A 47 -3.24 13.25 -14.19
C ILE A 47 -4.13 14.49 -14.41
N LEU A 48 -5.45 14.29 -14.44
CA LEU A 48 -6.40 15.38 -14.64
C LEU A 48 -6.36 16.38 -13.47
N THR A 49 -6.33 15.91 -12.23
CA THR A 49 -6.29 16.77 -11.03
C THR A 49 -4.98 17.57 -10.99
N LEU A 50 -3.83 16.91 -11.18
CA LEU A 50 -2.53 17.56 -11.18
C LEU A 50 -2.39 18.58 -12.33
N GLY A 51 -2.99 18.30 -13.50
CA GLY A 51 -2.96 19.19 -14.65
C GLY A 51 -3.58 20.57 -14.38
N VAL A 52 -4.50 20.65 -13.43
CA VAL A 52 -5.08 21.94 -13.00
C VAL A 52 -4.36 22.47 -11.76
N ALA A 53 -4.09 21.62 -10.76
CA ALA A 53 -3.51 22.02 -9.49
C ALA A 53 -2.09 22.60 -9.64
N THR A 54 -1.25 21.97 -10.45
CA THR A 54 0.19 22.30 -10.52
C THR A 54 0.58 23.17 -11.73
N ARG A 55 -0.40 23.64 -12.48
CA ARG A 55 -0.15 24.37 -13.74
C ARG A 55 0.75 25.60 -13.60
N GLU A 56 0.67 26.28 -12.49
CA GLU A 56 1.39 27.54 -12.23
C GLU A 56 2.61 27.37 -11.31
N PHE A 57 2.93 26.11 -10.89
CA PHE A 57 4.00 25.87 -9.93
C PHE A 57 5.41 26.09 -10.51
N VAL A 58 5.61 25.78 -11.79
CA VAL A 58 6.90 25.96 -12.47
C VAL A 58 6.73 26.95 -13.60
N PRO A 59 7.26 28.19 -13.49
CA PRO A 59 7.21 29.18 -14.55
C PRO A 59 7.82 28.63 -15.84
N GLY A 60 7.10 28.75 -16.95
CA GLY A 60 7.55 28.27 -18.27
C GLY A 60 7.37 26.77 -18.52
N SER A 61 6.91 25.97 -17.55
CA SER A 61 6.73 24.53 -17.71
C SER A 61 5.42 24.04 -17.05
N PRO A 62 4.24 24.38 -17.61
CA PRO A 62 2.94 24.12 -16.99
C PRO A 62 2.60 22.63 -16.86
N HIS A 63 3.31 21.75 -17.57
CA HIS A 63 3.10 20.31 -17.56
C HIS A 63 4.21 19.52 -16.82
N TYR A 64 5.09 20.19 -16.08
CA TYR A 64 6.23 19.55 -15.42
C TYR A 64 5.81 18.38 -14.51
N TYR A 65 4.88 18.62 -13.59
CA TYR A 65 4.39 17.61 -12.65
C TYR A 65 3.56 16.52 -13.35
N VAL A 66 2.72 16.91 -14.32
CA VAL A 66 1.90 15.98 -15.10
C VAL A 66 2.75 15.01 -15.89
N ASN A 67 3.79 15.49 -16.58
CA ASN A 67 4.69 14.66 -17.37
C ASN A 67 5.44 13.66 -16.48
N ARG A 68 5.95 14.10 -15.33
CA ARG A 68 6.61 13.21 -14.37
C ARG A 68 5.65 12.16 -13.81
N GLN A 69 4.45 12.57 -13.40
CA GLN A 69 3.44 11.64 -12.90
C GLN A 69 3.05 10.60 -13.96
N ALA A 70 2.89 11.02 -15.22
CA ALA A 70 2.62 10.11 -16.33
C ALA A 70 3.76 9.09 -16.53
N ILE A 71 5.02 9.53 -16.45
CA ILE A 71 6.18 8.63 -16.52
C ILE A 71 6.14 7.61 -15.36
N TYR A 72 5.87 8.06 -14.11
CA TYR A 72 5.79 7.18 -12.96
C TYR A 72 4.66 6.15 -13.09
N LEU A 73 3.50 6.57 -13.60
CA LEU A 73 2.37 5.67 -13.88
C LEU A 73 2.73 4.64 -14.96
N ILE A 74 3.37 5.05 -16.06
CA ILE A 74 3.77 4.14 -17.15
C ILE A 74 4.81 3.13 -16.64
N VAL A 75 5.87 3.61 -15.98
CA VAL A 75 6.92 2.74 -15.43
C VAL A 75 6.32 1.78 -14.38
N GLY A 76 5.53 2.29 -13.46
CA GLY A 76 4.87 1.48 -12.46
C GLY A 76 3.91 0.45 -13.06
N PHE A 77 3.16 0.81 -14.13
CA PHE A 77 2.26 -0.10 -14.83
C PHE A 77 3.03 -1.22 -15.54
N VAL A 78 4.16 -0.92 -16.16
CA VAL A 78 5.06 -1.93 -16.76
C VAL A 78 5.57 -2.88 -15.67
N LEU A 79 6.02 -2.35 -14.52
CA LEU A 79 6.45 -3.16 -13.39
C LEU A 79 5.32 -4.00 -12.79
N MET A 80 4.10 -3.45 -12.70
CA MET A 80 2.89 -4.18 -12.30
C MET A 80 2.63 -5.37 -13.22
N LEU A 81 2.70 -5.17 -14.55
CA LEU A 81 2.53 -6.24 -15.54
C LEU A 81 3.66 -7.28 -15.44
N ALA A 82 4.89 -6.86 -15.27
CA ALA A 82 6.02 -7.78 -15.09
C ALA A 82 5.82 -8.64 -13.83
N LEU A 83 5.47 -8.02 -12.70
CA LEU A 83 5.27 -8.70 -11.42
C LEU A 83 4.06 -9.65 -11.45
N SER A 84 3.01 -9.29 -12.19
CA SER A 84 1.83 -10.16 -12.37
C SER A 84 2.14 -11.50 -13.08
N ARG A 85 3.26 -11.57 -13.79
CA ARG A 85 3.74 -12.79 -14.50
C ARG A 85 4.66 -13.65 -13.64
N LEU A 86 5.18 -13.10 -12.54
CA LEU A 86 6.07 -13.82 -11.64
C LEU A 86 5.25 -14.68 -10.67
N ASP A 87 5.83 -15.77 -10.23
CA ASP A 87 5.25 -16.61 -9.18
C ASP A 87 5.52 -16.00 -7.81
N TYR A 88 4.50 -15.37 -7.23
CA TYR A 88 4.59 -14.74 -5.91
C TYR A 88 4.99 -15.74 -4.81
N SER A 89 4.66 -17.04 -4.97
CA SER A 89 4.96 -18.05 -3.96
C SER A 89 6.47 -18.20 -3.70
N ARG A 90 7.33 -17.87 -4.70
CA ARG A 90 8.80 -17.88 -4.54
C ARG A 90 9.28 -16.83 -3.54
N LEU A 91 8.59 -15.71 -3.41
CA LEU A 91 8.96 -14.63 -2.49
C LEU A 91 8.89 -15.06 -1.02
N ARG A 92 8.10 -16.09 -0.71
CA ARG A 92 8.04 -16.67 0.64
C ARG A 92 9.40 -17.15 1.15
N HIS A 93 10.24 -17.69 0.28
CA HIS A 93 11.57 -18.21 0.64
C HIS A 93 12.62 -17.10 0.83
N LEU A 94 12.30 -15.88 0.40
CA LEU A 94 13.18 -14.70 0.49
C LEU A 94 12.86 -13.82 1.71
N MET A 95 12.25 -14.37 2.76
CA MET A 95 11.83 -13.62 3.96
C MET A 95 12.97 -12.79 4.55
N TYR A 96 14.12 -13.40 4.85
CA TYR A 96 15.26 -12.72 5.46
C TYR A 96 15.91 -11.68 4.54
N PRO A 97 16.23 -11.99 3.26
CA PRO A 97 16.74 -10.98 2.33
C PRO A 97 15.77 -9.81 2.12
N ILE A 98 14.46 -10.05 2.04
CA ILE A 98 13.45 -8.98 1.89
C ILE A 98 13.42 -8.09 3.14
N TYR A 99 13.42 -8.69 4.34
CA TYR A 99 13.45 -7.92 5.58
C TYR A 99 14.79 -7.18 5.76
N GLY A 100 15.90 -7.79 5.38
CA GLY A 100 17.20 -7.15 5.34
C GLY A 100 17.22 -5.94 4.37
N ALA A 101 16.66 -6.10 3.16
CA ALA A 101 16.54 -5.02 2.19
C ALA A 101 15.65 -3.86 2.71
N LEU A 102 14.56 -4.18 3.44
CA LEU A 102 13.74 -3.18 4.11
C LEU A 102 14.57 -2.34 5.09
N ILE A 103 15.25 -2.99 6.03
CA ILE A 103 16.05 -2.29 7.05
C ILE A 103 17.19 -1.50 6.40
N LEU A 104 17.92 -2.11 5.45
CA LEU A 104 19.03 -1.46 4.76
C LEU A 104 18.57 -0.23 3.96
N SER A 105 17.41 -0.30 3.27
CA SER A 105 16.86 0.84 2.53
C SER A 105 16.51 2.01 3.46
N ILE A 106 15.92 1.74 4.62
CA ILE A 106 15.58 2.77 5.61
C ILE A 106 16.86 3.39 6.19
N LEU A 107 17.85 2.57 6.56
CA LEU A 107 19.14 3.04 7.08
C LEU A 107 19.93 3.82 6.02
N ALA A 108 19.89 3.40 4.75
CA ALA A 108 20.54 4.12 3.66
C ALA A 108 19.93 5.54 3.48
N VAL A 109 18.61 5.68 3.54
CA VAL A 109 17.97 7.01 3.51
C VAL A 109 18.32 7.84 4.75
N LEU A 110 18.43 7.22 5.93
CA LEU A 110 18.82 7.92 7.15
C LEU A 110 20.28 8.42 7.08
N ALA A 111 21.16 7.67 6.39
CA ALA A 111 22.58 8.03 6.26
C ALA A 111 22.85 8.98 5.09
N LEU A 112 22.20 8.79 3.93
CA LEU A 112 22.50 9.45 2.66
C LEU A 112 21.42 10.46 2.22
N GLY A 113 20.25 10.46 2.87
CA GLY A 113 19.11 11.32 2.48
C GLY A 113 19.44 12.80 2.64
N HIS A 114 18.92 13.62 1.74
CA HIS A 114 19.03 15.07 1.82
C HIS A 114 18.16 15.63 2.95
N LYS A 115 18.72 16.57 3.70
CA LYS A 115 17.96 17.30 4.73
C LYS A 115 17.06 18.32 4.02
N THR A 116 15.75 18.16 4.16
CA THR A 116 14.80 19.21 3.76
C THR A 116 14.97 20.46 4.64
N ALA A 117 14.40 21.59 4.23
CA ALA A 117 14.41 22.84 4.99
C ALA A 117 13.93 22.68 6.45
N LEU A 118 13.07 21.68 6.71
CA LEU A 118 12.58 21.32 8.04
C LEU A 118 13.46 20.27 8.75
N GLY A 119 14.65 19.94 8.20
CA GLY A 119 15.60 18.99 8.78
C GLY A 119 15.18 17.53 8.69
N ALA A 120 14.19 17.19 7.86
CA ALA A 120 13.76 15.82 7.63
C ALA A 120 14.57 15.16 6.52
N GLN A 121 15.10 13.96 6.79
CA GLN A 121 15.80 13.12 5.80
C GLN A 121 14.84 11.98 5.41
N ARG A 122 13.99 12.21 4.39
CA ARG A 122 12.93 11.25 4.01
C ARG A 122 13.19 10.53 2.70
N ALA A 123 14.02 11.11 1.83
CA ALA A 123 14.24 10.62 0.49
C ALA A 123 15.67 10.86 0.00
N ILE A 124 16.09 10.06 -0.97
CA ILE A 124 17.27 10.27 -1.79
C ILE A 124 16.79 10.80 -3.13
N GLU A 125 17.22 12.00 -3.49
CA GLU A 125 16.81 12.63 -4.74
C GLU A 125 17.69 12.16 -5.90
N PHE A 126 17.06 11.61 -6.93
CA PHE A 126 17.64 11.31 -8.21
C PHE A 126 17.09 12.29 -9.26
N PRO A 127 17.78 12.51 -10.40
CA PRO A 127 17.34 13.48 -11.40
C PRO A 127 15.91 13.27 -11.92
N LEU A 128 15.47 12.01 -11.99
CA LEU A 128 14.16 11.65 -12.54
C LEU A 128 13.11 11.34 -11.46
N PHE A 129 13.50 10.87 -10.29
CA PHE A 129 12.57 10.49 -9.22
C PHE A 129 13.20 10.64 -7.84
N SER A 130 12.37 10.78 -6.83
CA SER A 130 12.76 10.79 -5.42
C SER A 130 12.50 9.41 -4.84
N PHE A 131 13.55 8.75 -4.33
CA PHE A 131 13.46 7.45 -3.68
C PHE A 131 13.14 7.62 -2.20
N GLN A 132 11.95 7.20 -1.79
CA GLN A 132 11.50 7.20 -0.41
C GLN A 132 11.42 5.76 0.10
N ALA A 133 12.33 5.38 1.02
CA ALA A 133 12.41 4.02 1.53
C ALA A 133 11.15 3.60 2.29
N SER A 134 10.47 4.51 3.00
CA SER A 134 9.24 4.24 3.72
C SER A 134 8.09 3.84 2.79
N GLU A 135 8.08 4.30 1.53
CA GLU A 135 7.08 3.91 0.54
C GLU A 135 7.28 2.45 0.08
N ILE A 136 8.45 2.14 -0.49
CA ILE A 136 8.78 0.77 -0.94
C ILE A 136 8.79 -0.21 0.22
N GLY A 137 9.19 0.25 1.39
CA GLY A 137 9.22 -0.52 2.63
C GLY A 137 7.86 -1.11 3.02
N LYS A 138 6.72 -0.51 2.65
CA LYS A 138 5.39 -1.08 2.90
C LYS A 138 5.24 -2.43 2.22
N VAL A 139 5.61 -2.53 0.95
CA VAL A 139 5.52 -3.79 0.19
C VAL A 139 6.53 -4.82 0.71
N LEU A 140 7.76 -4.40 1.00
CA LEU A 140 8.77 -5.29 1.58
C LEU A 140 8.33 -5.82 2.95
N LEU A 141 7.73 -4.98 3.79
CA LEU A 141 7.18 -5.36 5.09
C LEU A 141 6.03 -6.38 4.93
N ILE A 142 5.08 -6.12 4.02
CA ILE A 142 3.98 -7.04 3.72
C ILE A 142 4.54 -8.42 3.36
N LEU A 143 5.50 -8.50 2.44
CA LEU A 143 6.09 -9.75 2.00
C LEU A 143 6.85 -10.47 3.12
N ALA A 144 7.71 -9.76 3.85
CA ALA A 144 8.52 -10.33 4.92
C ALA A 144 7.64 -10.84 6.08
N LEU A 145 6.69 -10.03 6.56
CA LEU A 145 5.80 -10.44 7.65
C LEU A 145 4.86 -11.57 7.23
N SER A 146 4.31 -11.54 6.01
CA SER A 146 3.48 -12.63 5.49
C SER A 146 4.25 -13.95 5.46
N ALA A 147 5.51 -13.93 5.00
CA ALA A 147 6.37 -15.12 5.00
C ALA A 147 6.70 -15.60 6.43
N PHE A 148 6.95 -14.66 7.35
CA PHE A 148 7.21 -14.96 8.75
C PHE A 148 5.99 -15.60 9.43
N VAL A 149 4.80 -15.04 9.25
CA VAL A 149 3.53 -15.57 9.78
C VAL A 149 3.27 -16.98 9.27
N VAL A 150 3.47 -17.21 7.96
CA VAL A 150 3.31 -18.56 7.36
C VAL A 150 4.30 -19.55 7.93
N SER A 151 5.56 -19.16 8.18
CA SER A 151 6.56 -20.04 8.80
C SER A 151 6.18 -20.47 10.23
N ARG A 152 5.35 -19.68 10.92
CA ARG A 152 4.85 -19.91 12.28
C ARG A 152 3.36 -20.31 12.33
N SER A 153 2.79 -20.78 11.24
CA SER A 153 1.35 -21.06 11.09
C SER A 153 0.77 -22.01 12.14
N ARG A 154 1.58 -22.90 12.72
CA ARG A 154 1.19 -23.81 13.81
C ARG A 154 1.12 -23.13 15.18
N HIS A 155 1.75 -21.98 15.37
CA HIS A 155 1.93 -21.27 16.64
C HIS A 155 1.27 -19.89 16.65
N LEU A 156 0.30 -19.63 15.76
CA LEU A 156 -0.32 -18.30 15.59
C LEU A 156 -1.13 -17.81 16.78
N ARG A 157 -1.54 -18.74 17.66
CA ARG A 157 -2.29 -18.42 18.91
C ARG A 157 -1.37 -18.16 20.08
N GLU A 158 -0.07 -18.39 19.95
CA GLU A 158 0.90 -18.14 21.00
C GLU A 158 1.24 -16.65 21.06
N LEU A 159 1.28 -16.13 22.30
CA LEU A 159 1.63 -14.72 22.53
C LEU A 159 3.04 -14.38 21.99
N GLU A 160 3.94 -15.34 22.08
CA GLU A 160 5.32 -15.20 21.59
C GLU A 160 5.36 -14.93 20.07
N THR A 161 4.56 -15.65 19.28
CA THR A 161 4.47 -15.44 17.82
C THR A 161 3.89 -14.07 17.50
N THR A 162 2.82 -13.70 18.19
CA THR A 162 2.19 -12.38 18.05
C THR A 162 3.17 -11.25 18.40
N ALA A 163 3.90 -11.39 19.51
CA ALA A 163 4.90 -10.42 19.94
C ALA A 163 6.06 -10.29 18.92
N LYS A 164 6.54 -11.41 18.35
CA LYS A 164 7.60 -11.41 17.34
C LYS A 164 7.15 -10.73 16.04
N VAL A 165 5.93 -10.94 15.57
CA VAL A 165 5.38 -10.26 14.39
C VAL A 165 5.29 -8.76 14.64
N MET A 166 4.76 -8.36 15.82
CA MET A 166 4.67 -6.95 16.19
C MET A 166 6.04 -6.29 16.32
N LEU A 167 7.00 -6.96 16.94
CA LEU A 167 8.37 -6.45 17.06
C LEU A 167 9.03 -6.29 15.69
N ALA A 168 8.85 -7.27 14.79
CA ALA A 168 9.37 -7.21 13.43
C ALA A 168 8.73 -6.07 12.58
N ALA A 169 7.51 -5.63 12.92
CA ALA A 169 6.90 -4.44 12.33
C ALA A 169 7.33 -3.15 13.04
N LEU A 170 7.44 -3.18 14.37
CA LEU A 170 7.75 -2.01 15.18
C LEU A 170 9.17 -1.49 14.89
N VAL A 171 10.16 -2.38 14.72
CA VAL A 171 11.54 -1.98 14.44
C VAL A 171 11.64 -1.09 13.20
N PRO A 172 11.21 -1.49 11.99
CA PRO A 172 11.25 -0.61 10.83
C PRO A 172 10.32 0.60 10.98
N ALA A 173 9.15 0.48 11.64
CA ALA A 173 8.26 1.60 11.90
C ALA A 173 8.94 2.69 12.75
N MET A 174 9.68 2.31 13.79
CA MET A 174 10.43 3.26 14.63
C MET A 174 11.52 3.97 13.84
N PHE A 175 12.28 3.28 12.99
CA PHE A 175 13.27 3.95 12.12
C PHE A 175 12.59 4.94 11.16
N VAL A 176 11.42 4.63 10.63
CA VAL A 176 10.64 5.54 9.76
C VAL A 176 10.14 6.76 10.56
N VAL A 177 9.71 6.58 11.81
CA VAL A 177 9.32 7.69 12.71
C VAL A 177 10.53 8.58 13.04
N ILE A 178 11.72 8.02 13.20
CA ILE A 178 12.97 8.78 13.37
C ILE A 178 13.29 9.62 12.12
N GLN A 179 12.89 9.18 10.92
CA GLN A 179 12.99 9.94 9.65
C GLN A 179 11.89 11.02 9.50
N PRO A 180 11.31 11.50 10.55
CA PRO A 180 10.08 12.23 10.79
C PRO A 180 8.91 11.89 9.82
N ASP A 181 8.66 10.61 9.55
CA ASP A 181 7.54 10.12 8.75
C ASP A 181 6.60 9.25 9.62
N LEU A 182 5.84 9.94 10.48
CA LEU A 182 4.90 9.31 11.39
C LEU A 182 3.78 8.58 10.63
N GLY A 183 3.32 9.16 9.53
CA GLY A 183 2.26 8.58 8.70
C GLY A 183 2.61 7.20 8.18
N SER A 184 3.77 7.04 7.54
CA SER A 184 4.24 5.74 7.06
C SER A 184 4.49 4.74 8.19
N GLY A 185 4.97 5.20 9.35
CA GLY A 185 5.12 4.36 10.55
C GLY A 185 3.78 3.75 11.00
N LEU A 186 2.70 4.55 11.00
CA LEU A 186 1.36 4.08 11.31
C LEU A 186 0.82 3.08 10.27
N VAL A 187 1.12 3.28 8.98
CA VAL A 187 0.78 2.29 7.92
C VAL A 187 1.46 0.95 8.19
N TYR A 188 2.74 0.93 8.61
CA TYR A 188 3.46 -0.30 8.96
C TYR A 188 2.76 -1.06 10.11
N MET A 189 2.31 -0.34 11.12
CA MET A 189 1.56 -0.93 12.23
C MET A 189 0.20 -1.46 11.77
N ALA A 190 -0.54 -0.72 10.94
CA ALA A 190 -1.82 -1.16 10.38
C ALA A 190 -1.67 -2.46 9.55
N ILE A 191 -0.60 -2.57 8.75
CA ILE A 191 -0.25 -3.79 8.02
C ILE A 191 -0.05 -4.96 8.99
N ALA A 192 0.75 -4.79 10.05
CA ALA A 192 1.02 -5.84 11.02
C ALA A 192 -0.26 -6.31 11.75
N PHE A 193 -1.11 -5.38 12.15
CA PHE A 193 -2.40 -5.69 12.77
C PHE A 193 -3.31 -6.50 11.84
N MET A 194 -3.41 -6.11 10.57
CA MET A 194 -4.23 -6.82 9.59
C MET A 194 -3.69 -8.23 9.32
N LEU A 195 -2.37 -8.39 9.21
CA LEU A 195 -1.75 -9.70 9.02
C LEU A 195 -2.04 -10.64 10.21
N LEU A 196 -1.92 -10.16 11.45
CA LEU A 196 -2.26 -10.91 12.65
C LEU A 196 -3.75 -11.25 12.70
N PHE A 197 -4.62 -10.32 12.32
CA PHE A 197 -6.05 -10.53 12.28
C PHE A 197 -6.44 -11.66 11.30
N VAL A 198 -5.95 -11.57 10.06
CA VAL A 198 -6.22 -12.58 9.01
C VAL A 198 -5.54 -13.91 9.33
N ALA A 199 -4.41 -13.91 10.02
CA ALA A 199 -3.74 -15.12 10.50
C ALA A 199 -4.52 -15.87 11.58
N GLY A 200 -5.56 -15.27 12.20
CA GLY A 200 -6.39 -15.90 13.22
C GLY A 200 -5.83 -15.78 14.65
N THR A 201 -5.06 -14.71 14.90
CA THR A 201 -4.62 -14.35 16.26
C THR A 201 -5.83 -14.13 17.18
N SER A 202 -5.73 -14.54 18.43
CA SER A 202 -6.85 -14.46 19.38
C SER A 202 -7.29 -13.01 19.61
N TRP A 203 -8.60 -12.78 19.74
CA TRP A 203 -9.17 -11.45 19.95
C TRP A 203 -8.63 -10.76 21.22
N ARG A 204 -8.33 -11.55 22.26
CA ARG A 204 -7.71 -11.04 23.49
C ARG A 204 -6.30 -10.47 23.25
N GLN A 205 -5.51 -11.11 22.40
CA GLN A 205 -4.18 -10.61 22.04
C GLN A 205 -4.29 -9.37 21.17
N MET A 206 -5.22 -9.32 20.22
CA MET A 206 -5.47 -8.15 19.37
C MET A 206 -5.87 -6.91 20.20
N THR A 207 -6.82 -7.08 21.13
CA THR A 207 -7.22 -5.97 22.03
C THR A 207 -6.10 -5.57 22.99
N GLY A 208 -5.32 -6.53 23.50
CA GLY A 208 -4.14 -6.23 24.32
C GLY A 208 -3.06 -5.43 23.57
N LEU A 209 -2.78 -5.81 22.32
CA LEU A 209 -1.86 -5.06 21.46
C LEU A 209 -2.36 -3.66 21.16
N LEU A 210 -3.65 -3.49 20.84
CA LEU A 210 -4.25 -2.19 20.59
C LEU A 210 -4.16 -1.29 21.83
N ALA A 211 -4.47 -1.85 23.00
CA ALA A 211 -4.33 -1.16 24.28
C ALA A 211 -2.86 -0.76 24.55
N LEU A 212 -1.91 -1.67 24.30
CA LEU A 212 -0.48 -1.39 24.44
C LEU A 212 -0.02 -0.23 23.55
N VAL A 213 -0.42 -0.23 22.28
CA VAL A 213 -0.08 0.86 21.32
C VAL A 213 -0.72 2.18 21.76
N ALA A 214 -1.98 2.15 22.22
CA ALA A 214 -2.66 3.34 22.73
C ALA A 214 -1.96 3.90 23.98
N VAL A 215 -1.60 3.04 24.93
CA VAL A 215 -0.88 3.44 26.16
C VAL A 215 0.52 3.97 25.83
N ALA A 216 1.26 3.29 24.92
CA ALA A 216 2.57 3.75 24.49
C ALA A 216 2.49 5.11 23.77
N GLY A 217 1.48 5.31 22.92
CA GLY A 217 1.21 6.59 22.27
C GLY A 217 0.90 7.70 23.28
N ALA A 218 -0.01 7.44 24.22
CA ALA A 218 -0.33 8.38 25.29
C ALA A 218 0.88 8.72 26.17
N PHE A 219 1.69 7.72 26.51
CA PHE A 219 2.94 7.93 27.25
C PHE A 219 3.91 8.83 26.48
N MET A 220 4.13 8.57 25.19
CA MET A 220 5.01 9.38 24.33
C MET A 220 4.53 10.82 24.16
N LEU A 221 3.21 11.03 24.15
CA LEU A 221 2.61 12.36 23.93
C LEU A 221 2.51 13.19 25.20
N VAL A 222 2.29 12.56 26.36
CA VAL A 222 2.00 13.27 27.62
C VAL A 222 3.15 13.16 28.61
N VAL A 223 3.63 11.95 28.88
CA VAL A 223 4.59 11.70 29.98
C VAL A 223 6.04 11.99 29.56
N ALA A 224 6.44 11.58 28.35
CA ALA A 224 7.81 11.79 27.89
C ALA A 224 8.19 13.28 27.78
N PRO A 225 7.36 14.17 27.21
CA PRO A 225 7.64 15.62 27.20
C PRO A 225 7.68 16.21 28.60
N ALA A 226 6.80 15.79 29.52
CA ALA A 226 6.81 16.24 30.91
C ALA A 226 8.10 15.84 31.67
N ALA A 227 8.73 14.73 31.25
CA ALA A 227 10.03 14.28 31.76
C ALA A 227 11.23 14.89 31.01
N GLY A 228 11.03 15.85 30.10
CA GLY A 228 12.10 16.47 29.31
C GLY A 228 12.64 15.61 28.16
N VAL A 229 11.98 14.48 27.86
CA VAL A 229 12.40 13.56 26.77
C VAL A 229 11.53 13.83 25.54
N HIS A 230 12.09 14.52 24.54
CA HIS A 230 11.40 14.82 23.28
C HIS A 230 11.69 13.75 22.23
N VAL A 231 11.00 12.60 22.30
CA VAL A 231 11.09 11.51 21.31
C VAL A 231 10.41 11.91 19.99
N ILE A 232 9.31 12.66 20.10
CA ILE A 232 8.52 13.17 18.97
C ILE A 232 8.94 14.62 18.73
N LYS A 233 9.19 14.97 17.47
CA LYS A 233 9.57 16.34 17.11
C LYS A 233 8.39 17.29 17.35
N THR A 234 8.67 18.51 17.75
CA THR A 234 7.68 19.56 18.12
C THR A 234 6.59 19.71 17.05
N TYR A 235 6.96 19.73 15.77
CA TYR A 235 5.98 19.86 14.67
C TYR A 235 5.00 18.67 14.57
N GLN A 236 5.37 17.45 15.01
CA GLN A 236 4.47 16.28 15.02
C GLN A 236 3.44 16.39 16.16
N VAL A 237 3.88 16.93 17.28
CA VAL A 237 2.97 17.26 18.41
C VAL A 237 2.03 18.39 18.00
N GLU A 238 2.54 19.43 17.32
CA GLU A 238 1.75 20.54 16.79
C GLU A 238 0.64 20.06 15.83
N ARG A 239 0.91 19.06 14.98
CA ARG A 239 -0.10 18.46 14.09
C ARG A 239 -1.26 17.81 14.85
N LEU A 240 -0.96 17.15 15.96
CA LEU A 240 -1.97 16.51 16.78
C LEU A 240 -2.74 17.53 17.62
N THR A 241 -2.06 18.52 18.20
CA THR A 241 -2.69 19.61 18.98
C THR A 241 -3.54 20.51 18.10
N ALA A 242 -3.10 20.82 16.86
CA ALA A 242 -3.88 21.56 15.90
C ALA A 242 -5.20 20.85 15.52
N PHE A 243 -5.19 19.52 15.47
CA PHE A 243 -6.42 18.75 15.26
C PHE A 243 -7.38 18.82 16.45
N LEU A 244 -6.87 18.76 17.68
CA LEU A 244 -7.69 18.81 18.90
C LEU A 244 -8.19 20.23 19.22
N HIS A 245 -7.41 21.26 18.87
CA HIS A 245 -7.69 22.67 19.15
C HIS A 245 -7.42 23.56 17.93
N PRO A 246 -8.24 23.48 16.87
CA PRO A 246 -8.00 24.21 15.60
C PRO A 246 -7.90 25.73 15.75
N SER A 247 -8.61 26.29 16.75
CA SER A 247 -8.68 27.74 16.98
C SER A 247 -7.41 28.37 17.54
N THR A 248 -6.54 27.58 18.20
CA THR A 248 -5.31 28.07 18.85
C THR A 248 -4.11 28.12 17.93
N ASP A 249 -4.12 27.38 16.81
CA ASP A 249 -2.97 27.22 15.90
C ASP A 249 -3.26 27.68 14.46
N SER A 250 -3.89 28.86 14.35
CA SER A 250 -4.33 29.46 13.08
C SER A 250 -3.20 29.83 12.11
N LYS A 251 -1.92 29.66 12.49
CA LYS A 251 -0.78 30.17 11.69
C LYS A 251 0.03 29.12 10.93
N LYS A 252 -0.13 27.80 11.18
CA LYS A 252 0.66 26.76 10.52
C LYS A 252 -0.16 25.52 10.12
N GLN A 253 -0.33 24.58 11.02
CA GLN A 253 -0.92 23.26 10.71
C GLN A 253 -2.45 23.31 10.69
N GLY A 254 -3.07 24.04 11.63
CA GLY A 254 -4.52 24.27 11.65
C GLY A 254 -4.99 25.01 10.39
N TYR A 255 -4.19 25.95 9.88
CA TYR A 255 -4.47 26.66 8.63
C TYR A 255 -4.60 25.72 7.43
N GLN A 256 -3.67 24.77 7.25
CA GLN A 256 -3.72 23.81 6.12
C GLN A 256 -5.02 22.99 6.10
N GLN A 257 -5.46 22.53 7.25
CA GLN A 257 -6.69 21.74 7.37
C GLN A 257 -7.96 22.58 7.15
N GLU A 258 -7.98 23.82 7.65
CA GLU A 258 -9.10 24.72 7.41
C GLU A 258 -9.21 25.10 5.92
N GLU A 259 -8.11 25.46 5.28
CA GLU A 259 -8.10 25.78 3.85
C GLU A 259 -8.48 24.56 2.98
N SER A 260 -8.09 23.35 3.37
CA SER A 260 -8.54 22.11 2.74
C SER A 260 -10.07 21.96 2.78
N LYS A 261 -10.68 22.22 3.95
CA LYS A 261 -12.14 22.18 4.10
C LYS A 261 -12.82 23.28 3.28
N VAL A 262 -12.26 24.49 3.25
CA VAL A 262 -12.76 25.61 2.45
C VAL A 262 -12.70 25.25 0.96
N ALA A 263 -11.58 24.66 0.47
CA ALA A 263 -11.43 24.21 -0.90
C ALA A 263 -12.50 23.17 -1.30
N ILE A 264 -12.68 22.13 -0.47
CA ILE A 264 -13.72 21.10 -0.71
C ILE A 264 -15.11 21.73 -0.73
N GLY A 265 -15.43 22.61 0.24
CA GLY A 265 -16.71 23.32 0.30
C GLY A 265 -16.96 24.23 -0.90
N ALA A 266 -15.91 24.89 -1.39
CA ALA A 266 -15.97 25.76 -2.55
C ALA A 266 -16.31 25.04 -3.86
N GLY A 267 -16.00 23.73 -3.96
CA GLY A 267 -16.31 22.90 -5.13
C GLY A 267 -17.78 22.54 -5.29
N GLN A 268 -18.59 22.64 -4.23
CA GLN A 268 -20.04 22.33 -4.26
C GLN A 268 -20.36 20.98 -4.95
N LYS A 269 -21.34 20.94 -5.85
CA LYS A 269 -21.79 19.71 -6.54
C LYS A 269 -20.86 19.29 -7.69
N THR A 270 -20.46 20.23 -8.56
CA THR A 270 -19.81 19.93 -9.85
C THR A 270 -18.39 20.49 -9.97
N GLY A 271 -17.92 21.19 -8.95
CA GLY A 271 -16.59 21.77 -8.92
C GLY A 271 -16.46 23.10 -9.64
N ARG A 272 -15.30 23.74 -9.46
CA ARG A 272 -14.91 25.02 -10.10
C ARG A 272 -14.02 24.82 -11.32
N GLY A 273 -13.58 23.59 -11.58
CA GLY A 273 -12.70 23.25 -12.71
C GLY A 273 -11.43 24.06 -12.71
N VAL A 274 -11.10 24.62 -13.88
CA VAL A 274 -9.93 25.49 -14.08
C VAL A 274 -10.01 26.83 -13.35
N ASN A 275 -11.16 27.18 -12.78
CA ASN A 275 -11.36 28.40 -11.99
C ASN A 275 -11.23 28.16 -10.49
N SER A 276 -10.62 27.04 -10.07
CA SER A 276 -10.29 26.77 -8.68
C SER A 276 -9.38 27.89 -8.12
N THR A 277 -9.83 28.59 -7.10
CA THR A 277 -9.13 29.76 -6.53
C THR A 277 -8.27 29.40 -5.35
N GLN A 278 -8.71 28.44 -4.53
CA GLN A 278 -7.98 28.01 -3.33
C GLN A 278 -6.70 27.25 -3.69
N ILE A 279 -6.79 26.35 -4.67
CA ILE A 279 -5.65 25.58 -5.16
C ILE A 279 -4.67 26.46 -5.93
N LYS A 280 -5.14 27.26 -6.92
CA LYS A 280 -4.26 28.14 -7.70
C LYS A 280 -3.62 29.24 -6.87
N GLY A 281 -4.34 29.78 -5.89
CA GLY A 281 -3.83 30.80 -4.97
C GLY A 281 -2.82 30.26 -3.97
N LYS A 282 -2.51 28.92 -4.00
CA LYS A 282 -1.65 28.24 -3.05
C LYS A 282 -2.04 28.46 -1.59
N TYR A 283 -3.35 28.65 -1.34
CA TYR A 283 -3.86 28.74 0.01
C TYR A 283 -3.81 27.39 0.73
N VAL A 284 -3.88 26.26 -0.01
CA VAL A 284 -3.68 24.92 0.51
C VAL A 284 -2.24 24.49 0.20
N PRO A 285 -1.30 24.52 1.15
CA PRO A 285 0.03 23.98 0.97
C PRO A 285 -0.02 22.45 0.76
N GLU A 286 0.90 21.89 -0.03
CA GLU A 286 1.00 20.44 -0.32
C GLU A 286 -0.29 19.86 -0.95
N ASP A 287 -0.99 20.65 -1.79
CA ASP A 287 -2.21 20.27 -2.49
C ASP A 287 -1.99 19.24 -3.61
N ASP A 288 -0.75 19.09 -4.06
CA ASP A 288 -0.32 18.07 -5.03
C ASP A 288 0.09 16.75 -4.37
N THR A 289 0.37 16.75 -3.08
CA THR A 289 0.81 15.56 -2.33
C THR A 289 -0.18 15.14 -1.26
N ASP A 290 -0.14 15.78 -0.10
CA ASP A 290 -0.89 15.35 1.08
C ASP A 290 -2.39 15.72 1.00
N PHE A 291 -2.73 16.86 0.40
CA PHE A 291 -4.09 17.38 0.30
C PHE A 291 -4.70 17.26 -1.11
N ILE A 292 -4.23 16.30 -1.92
CA ILE A 292 -4.73 16.10 -3.29
C ILE A 292 -6.25 15.86 -3.34
N PHE A 293 -6.84 15.28 -2.29
CA PHE A 293 -8.28 15.08 -2.21
C PHE A 293 -9.05 16.43 -2.09
N ALA A 294 -8.45 17.45 -1.46
CA ALA A 294 -9.02 18.79 -1.45
C ALA A 294 -9.02 19.41 -2.85
N ALA A 295 -7.94 19.18 -3.63
CA ALA A 295 -7.89 19.60 -5.03
C ALA A 295 -8.99 18.92 -5.89
N VAL A 296 -9.22 17.61 -5.70
CA VAL A 296 -10.35 16.89 -6.32
C VAL A 296 -11.68 17.53 -5.94
N GLY A 297 -11.86 17.84 -4.63
CA GLY A 297 -13.08 18.45 -4.10
C GLY A 297 -13.36 19.83 -4.71
N GLU A 298 -12.36 20.72 -4.80
CA GLU A 298 -12.55 22.05 -5.40
C GLU A 298 -12.76 21.98 -6.93
N GLN A 299 -11.94 21.16 -7.63
CA GLN A 299 -11.95 21.11 -9.09
C GLN A 299 -13.18 20.41 -9.67
N TYR A 300 -13.61 19.29 -9.06
CA TYR A 300 -14.66 18.42 -9.60
C TYR A 300 -15.87 18.30 -8.65
N GLY A 301 -15.86 18.96 -7.51
CA GLY A 301 -16.94 18.98 -6.53
C GLY A 301 -17.27 17.62 -5.94
N PHE A 302 -18.49 17.51 -5.43
CA PHE A 302 -18.99 16.26 -4.86
C PHE A 302 -18.97 15.08 -5.86
N VAL A 303 -19.31 15.34 -7.13
CA VAL A 303 -19.34 14.29 -8.17
C VAL A 303 -17.94 13.69 -8.39
N GLY A 304 -16.92 14.54 -8.51
CA GLY A 304 -15.54 14.07 -8.67
C GLY A 304 -15.02 13.32 -7.43
N ALA A 305 -15.29 13.85 -6.25
CA ALA A 305 -14.93 13.20 -4.98
C ALA A 305 -15.61 11.82 -4.85
N ALA A 306 -16.90 11.73 -5.16
CA ALA A 306 -17.66 10.48 -5.14
C ALA A 306 -17.13 9.46 -6.16
N LEU A 307 -16.75 9.89 -7.37
CA LEU A 307 -16.11 9.04 -8.38
C LEU A 307 -14.80 8.45 -7.86
N VAL A 308 -13.91 9.29 -7.34
CA VAL A 308 -12.61 8.86 -6.80
C VAL A 308 -12.80 7.87 -5.64
N LEU A 309 -13.70 8.16 -4.69
CA LEU A 309 -14.00 7.25 -3.59
C LEU A 309 -14.62 5.93 -4.08
N SER A 310 -15.46 5.96 -5.12
CA SER A 310 -16.03 4.75 -5.72
C SER A 310 -14.95 3.89 -6.38
N LEU A 311 -13.96 4.49 -7.04
CA LEU A 311 -12.81 3.77 -7.60
C LEU A 311 -11.95 3.13 -6.49
N TYR A 312 -11.72 3.82 -5.37
CA TYR A 312 -11.05 3.21 -4.21
C TYR A 312 -11.87 2.09 -3.59
N ALA A 313 -13.18 2.26 -3.45
CA ALA A 313 -14.06 1.21 -2.96
C ALA A 313 -14.00 -0.02 -3.87
N LEU A 314 -14.00 0.16 -5.19
CA LEU A 314 -13.83 -0.92 -6.17
C LEU A 314 -12.45 -1.60 -6.03
N LEU A 315 -11.37 -0.81 -5.91
CA LEU A 315 -10.00 -1.31 -5.74
C LEU A 315 -9.89 -2.18 -4.47
N ILE A 316 -10.37 -1.67 -3.33
CA ILE A 316 -10.34 -2.36 -2.03
C ILE A 316 -11.24 -3.61 -2.07
N TRP A 317 -12.44 -3.50 -2.62
CA TRP A 317 -13.35 -4.64 -2.75
C TRP A 317 -12.74 -5.77 -3.59
N ARG A 318 -12.08 -5.44 -4.72
CA ARG A 318 -11.39 -6.46 -5.54
C ARG A 318 -10.22 -7.07 -4.79
N THR A 319 -9.43 -6.27 -4.04
CA THR A 319 -8.34 -6.78 -3.23
C THR A 319 -8.84 -7.76 -2.14
N LEU A 320 -9.96 -7.45 -1.47
CA LEU A 320 -10.61 -8.35 -0.52
C LEU A 320 -11.09 -9.65 -1.19
N ARG A 321 -11.62 -9.57 -2.42
CA ARG A 321 -11.99 -10.77 -3.18
C ARG A 321 -10.76 -11.64 -3.51
N ILE A 322 -9.66 -11.03 -3.90
CA ILE A 322 -8.41 -11.75 -4.20
C ILE A 322 -7.85 -12.40 -2.93
N LEU A 323 -7.93 -11.74 -1.76
CA LEU A 323 -7.57 -12.31 -0.47
C LEU A 323 -8.29 -13.64 -0.21
N VAL A 324 -9.61 -13.67 -0.41
CA VAL A 324 -10.43 -14.87 -0.19
C VAL A 324 -10.19 -15.94 -1.26
N MET A 325 -9.92 -15.54 -2.51
CA MET A 325 -9.67 -16.46 -3.63
C MET A 325 -8.28 -17.09 -3.62
N SER A 326 -7.35 -16.55 -2.82
CA SER A 326 -5.95 -17.00 -2.82
C SER A 326 -5.82 -18.51 -2.61
N LYS A 327 -4.89 -19.13 -3.35
CA LYS A 327 -4.63 -20.58 -3.29
C LYS A 327 -3.95 -21.05 -2.01
N ASP A 328 -3.26 -20.13 -1.31
CA ASP A 328 -2.45 -20.42 -0.12
C ASP A 328 -2.49 -19.28 0.91
N LEU A 329 -2.08 -19.59 2.15
CA LEU A 329 -2.05 -18.63 3.25
C LEU A 329 -1.11 -17.45 2.97
N PHE A 330 0.01 -17.67 2.28
CA PHE A 330 0.96 -16.60 1.96
C PHE A 330 0.32 -15.54 1.08
N GLY A 331 -0.34 -15.96 0.00
CA GLY A 331 -1.06 -15.04 -0.89
C GLY A 331 -2.21 -14.32 -0.20
N SER A 332 -2.97 -15.02 0.68
CA SER A 332 -4.02 -14.38 1.49
C SER A 332 -3.45 -13.30 2.40
N LEU A 333 -2.33 -13.55 3.08
CA LEU A 333 -1.68 -12.57 3.95
C LEU A 333 -1.10 -11.40 3.15
N VAL A 334 -0.46 -11.65 2.01
CA VAL A 334 0.02 -10.56 1.14
C VAL A 334 -1.15 -9.66 0.70
N ALA A 335 -2.25 -10.26 0.24
CA ALA A 335 -3.44 -9.50 -0.12
C ALA A 335 -4.03 -8.73 1.08
N ALA A 336 -4.05 -9.32 2.28
CA ALA A 336 -4.48 -8.65 3.52
C ALA A 336 -3.62 -7.44 3.85
N GLY A 337 -2.30 -7.57 3.73
CA GLY A 337 -1.37 -6.46 3.95
C GLY A 337 -1.59 -5.31 2.96
N VAL A 338 -1.85 -5.62 1.68
CA VAL A 338 -2.18 -4.61 0.67
C VAL A 338 -3.53 -3.96 0.96
N VAL A 339 -4.55 -4.71 1.40
CA VAL A 339 -5.85 -4.14 1.87
C VAL A 339 -5.60 -3.14 2.99
N ALA A 340 -4.83 -3.54 4.02
CA ALA A 340 -4.53 -2.67 5.15
C ALA A 340 -3.83 -1.38 4.72
N MET A 341 -2.81 -1.51 3.86
CA MET A 341 -2.07 -0.38 3.32
C MET A 341 -3.01 0.59 2.59
N LEU A 342 -3.82 0.10 1.65
CA LEU A 342 -4.71 0.93 0.85
C LEU A 342 -5.82 1.56 1.71
N MET A 343 -6.50 0.77 2.55
CA MET A 343 -7.57 1.27 3.41
C MET A 343 -7.07 2.35 4.36
N PHE A 344 -5.93 2.10 5.03
CA PHE A 344 -5.39 3.06 5.98
C PHE A 344 -4.99 4.36 5.29
N GLN A 345 -4.28 4.29 4.15
CA GLN A 345 -3.85 5.47 3.42
C GLN A 345 -5.04 6.29 2.89
N VAL A 346 -6.04 5.64 2.30
CA VAL A 346 -7.25 6.33 1.81
C VAL A 346 -8.03 6.96 2.97
N PHE A 347 -8.26 6.20 4.05
CA PHE A 347 -9.04 6.68 5.19
C PHE A 347 -8.37 7.87 5.87
N VAL A 348 -7.05 7.78 6.09
CA VAL A 348 -6.32 8.86 6.77
C VAL A 348 -6.19 10.09 5.86
N ASN A 349 -5.86 9.93 4.56
CA ASN A 349 -5.71 11.06 3.65
C ASN A 349 -7.02 11.80 3.42
N VAL A 350 -8.10 11.09 3.10
CA VAL A 350 -9.43 11.68 2.96
C VAL A 350 -9.91 12.26 4.28
N GLY A 351 -9.70 11.53 5.39
CA GLY A 351 -10.08 11.96 6.73
C GLY A 351 -9.40 13.26 7.16
N MET A 352 -8.09 13.42 6.89
CA MET A 352 -7.40 14.67 7.22
C MET A 352 -7.83 15.82 6.32
N SER A 353 -8.15 15.56 5.03
CA SER A 353 -8.63 16.59 4.11
C SER A 353 -10.00 17.13 4.50
N VAL A 354 -10.90 16.28 5.02
CA VAL A 354 -12.23 16.72 5.50
C VAL A 354 -12.24 17.14 6.98
N GLY A 355 -11.12 17.00 7.69
CA GLY A 355 -10.96 17.46 9.06
C GLY A 355 -11.39 16.49 10.16
N ILE A 356 -11.58 15.20 9.86
CA ILE A 356 -11.94 14.15 10.86
C ILE A 356 -10.73 13.35 11.36
N MET A 357 -9.55 13.57 10.77
CA MET A 357 -8.28 12.96 11.16
C MET A 357 -7.19 14.02 11.27
N PRO A 358 -6.15 13.80 12.12
CA PRO A 358 -5.02 14.71 12.20
C PRO A 358 -4.18 14.63 10.91
N ILE A 359 -3.44 15.70 10.63
CA ILE A 359 -2.52 15.79 9.49
C ILE A 359 -1.33 14.86 9.73
N THR A 360 -1.20 13.80 8.95
CA THR A 360 -0.15 12.79 9.09
C THR A 360 0.89 12.81 7.98
N GLY A 361 0.59 13.45 6.83
CA GLY A 361 1.47 13.41 5.66
C GLY A 361 1.43 12.08 4.91
N VAL A 362 0.32 11.35 4.98
CA VAL A 362 0.11 10.09 4.26
C VAL A 362 -0.41 10.39 2.86
N THR A 363 0.31 9.94 1.83
CA THR A 363 -0.09 10.12 0.44
C THR A 363 -1.32 9.31 0.08
N LEU A 364 -2.16 9.84 -0.82
CA LEU A 364 -3.32 9.13 -1.37
C LEU A 364 -2.85 8.21 -2.54
N PRO A 365 -2.98 6.87 -2.41
CA PRO A 365 -2.42 5.93 -3.38
C PRO A 365 -2.84 6.21 -4.82
N LEU A 366 -1.92 6.25 -5.78
CA LEU A 366 -2.12 6.55 -7.21
C LEU A 366 -2.60 7.98 -7.54
N MET A 367 -3.11 8.73 -6.57
CA MET A 367 -3.62 10.08 -6.78
C MET A 367 -2.58 11.15 -6.48
N SER A 368 -1.91 11.08 -5.32
CA SER A 368 -0.88 12.03 -4.92
C SER A 368 0.31 12.01 -5.87
N TYR A 369 0.90 13.17 -6.10
CA TYR A 369 2.16 13.28 -6.81
C TYR A 369 3.28 12.61 -6.02
N GLY A 370 4.04 11.71 -6.68
CA GLY A 370 5.19 11.07 -6.05
C GLY A 370 5.58 9.76 -6.70
N GLY A 371 6.81 9.72 -7.27
CA GLY A 371 7.29 8.54 -8.00
C GLY A 371 7.34 7.28 -7.14
N SER A 372 7.89 7.39 -5.92
CA SER A 372 7.99 6.24 -5.00
C SER A 372 6.63 5.70 -4.59
N SER A 373 5.66 6.57 -4.26
CA SER A 373 4.32 6.16 -3.83
C SER A 373 3.55 5.47 -4.95
N VAL A 374 3.55 6.07 -6.16
CA VAL A 374 2.87 5.52 -7.34
C VAL A 374 3.45 4.17 -7.74
N ILE A 375 4.78 4.07 -7.86
CA ILE A 375 5.45 2.82 -8.25
C ILE A 375 5.21 1.73 -7.20
N THR A 376 5.31 2.05 -5.91
CA THR A 376 5.05 1.10 -4.81
C THR A 376 3.62 0.57 -4.84
N THR A 377 2.65 1.46 -5.04
CA THR A 377 1.23 1.06 -5.13
C THR A 377 1.00 0.14 -6.34
N LEU A 378 1.59 0.45 -7.49
CA LEU A 378 1.49 -0.38 -8.69
C LEU A 378 2.22 -1.72 -8.53
N LEU A 379 3.33 -1.79 -7.81
CA LEU A 379 3.97 -3.06 -7.42
C LEU A 379 3.07 -3.89 -6.50
N ALA A 380 2.43 -3.28 -5.51
CA ALA A 380 1.46 -3.97 -4.65
C ALA A 380 0.28 -4.54 -5.46
N ILE A 381 -0.26 -3.76 -6.41
CA ILE A 381 -1.31 -4.22 -7.33
C ILE A 381 -0.79 -5.34 -8.26
N GLY A 382 0.47 -5.28 -8.70
CA GLY A 382 1.11 -6.34 -9.46
C GLY A 382 1.17 -7.67 -8.71
N LEU A 383 1.48 -7.64 -7.40
CA LEU A 383 1.41 -8.81 -6.53
C LEU A 383 -0.02 -9.36 -6.44
N LEU A 384 -1.02 -8.49 -6.28
CA LEU A 384 -2.42 -8.92 -6.27
C LEU A 384 -2.83 -9.57 -7.59
N GLN A 385 -2.39 -9.03 -8.72
CA GLN A 385 -2.63 -9.63 -10.04
C GLN A 385 -1.96 -11.01 -10.15
N SER A 386 -0.72 -11.18 -9.66
CA SER A 386 -0.05 -12.47 -9.61
C SER A 386 -0.84 -13.49 -8.77
N ILE A 387 -1.33 -13.09 -7.59
CA ILE A 387 -2.15 -13.94 -6.73
C ILE A 387 -3.46 -14.34 -7.45
N TYR A 388 -4.14 -13.39 -8.08
CA TYR A 388 -5.37 -13.63 -8.83
C TYR A 388 -5.16 -14.63 -9.99
N VAL A 389 -4.13 -14.42 -10.81
CA VAL A 389 -3.82 -15.29 -11.96
C VAL A 389 -3.57 -16.72 -11.51
N GLN A 390 -2.80 -16.92 -10.43
CA GLN A 390 -2.48 -18.25 -9.92
C GLN A 390 -3.68 -18.91 -9.21
N ALA A 391 -4.48 -18.13 -8.48
CA ALA A 391 -5.70 -18.63 -7.85
C ALA A 391 -6.72 -19.09 -8.90
N SER A 392 -6.92 -18.31 -9.95
CA SER A 392 -7.85 -18.64 -11.06
C SER A 392 -7.36 -19.86 -11.84
N ALA A 393 -6.05 -20.00 -12.06
CA ALA A 393 -5.47 -21.20 -12.69
C ALA A 393 -5.73 -22.46 -11.86
N SER A 394 -5.53 -22.37 -10.54
CA SER A 394 -5.77 -23.50 -9.62
C SER A 394 -7.25 -23.91 -9.59
N GLN A 395 -8.18 -22.97 -9.60
CA GLN A 395 -9.61 -23.25 -9.65
C GLN A 395 -10.03 -23.90 -10.98
N ALA A 396 -9.49 -23.42 -12.10
CA ALA A 396 -9.76 -24.00 -13.42
C ALA A 396 -9.27 -25.47 -13.53
N MET A 397 -8.13 -25.80 -12.93
CA MET A 397 -7.65 -27.19 -12.87
C MET A 397 -8.55 -28.08 -12.01
N LYS A 398 -8.96 -27.64 -10.83
CA LYS A 398 -9.87 -28.39 -9.95
C LYS A 398 -11.22 -28.63 -10.64
N GLY A 399 -11.79 -27.64 -11.30
CA GLY A 399 -13.05 -27.78 -12.03
C GLY A 399 -13.01 -28.76 -13.22
N ARG A 400 -11.83 -29.05 -13.77
CA ARG A 400 -11.64 -30.10 -14.81
C ARG A 400 -11.57 -31.51 -14.21
N VAL A 401 -10.92 -31.66 -13.06
CA VAL A 401 -10.79 -32.98 -12.38
C VAL A 401 -12.14 -33.53 -11.94
N TYR A 402 -13.10 -32.66 -11.57
CA TYR A 402 -14.43 -33.08 -11.14
C TYR A 402 -15.45 -33.29 -12.30
N ARG A 403 -15.03 -33.14 -13.56
CA ARG A 403 -15.89 -33.39 -14.75
C ARG A 403 -15.62 -34.74 -15.43
N TYR A 404 -14.75 -35.57 -14.88
CA TYR A 404 -14.48 -36.96 -15.24
C TYR A 404 -14.81 -37.85 -14.04
#